data_6458dc819213a7e125e41ccc29256750
#
_entry.id   6458dc819213a7e125e41ccc29256750
#
_cell.length_a   1.000
_cell.length_b   1.000
_cell.length_c   1.000
_cell.angle_alpha   90.00
_cell.angle_beta   90.00
_cell.angle_gamma   90.00
#
_symmetry.space_group_name_H-M   'P 1'
#
loop_
_entity.id
_entity.type
_entity.pdbx_description
1 polymer ?
#
loop_
_entity_poly.entity_id
_entity_poly.type
_entity_poly.pdbx_seq_one_letter_code
_entity_poly.pdbx_strand_id
1 'polypeptide(L)'
;MKEYIIEDIAYLKELEKIQKGITFFGSARLKEDNEYCILASKLAQKLADEGYSIISGGGGGIMQAANYGAMQSQASHLKSFGFNIHLPFEQKANDFLEYNITFKSLAIRKMALIQKSLAFVIFPGGFGTLDEFFEILTLKQLSFKKDVPIILVGQKFWQPLDEFIKTSLLELGTISKNDELKYSISDDLDEIIRMIKEKDENSCCNEWGCR
;
A
#
# COMPACT_ATOMS: atom_id res chain seq x y z
N MET A 1 17.52 15.38 15.91
CA MET A 1 16.47 14.32 15.93
C MET A 1 15.07 14.88 16.23
N LYS A 2 14.86 15.66 17.31
CA LYS A 2 13.52 16.23 17.63
C LYS A 2 12.97 17.16 16.54
N GLU A 3 13.81 18.01 15.97
CA GLU A 3 13.42 18.99 14.93
C GLU A 3 12.89 18.31 13.66
N TYR A 4 13.53 17.24 13.20
CA TYR A 4 13.07 16.50 12.02
C TYR A 4 11.71 15.83 12.22
N ILE A 5 11.45 15.32 13.43
CA ILE A 5 10.17 14.68 13.75
C ILE A 5 9.03 15.71 13.73
N ILE A 6 9.26 16.91 14.28
CA ILE A 6 8.26 17.99 14.29
C ILE A 6 7.93 18.44 12.86
N GLU A 7 8.95 18.61 12.02
CA GLU A 7 8.79 18.96 10.61
C GLU A 7 7.99 17.89 9.85
N ASP A 8 8.37 16.61 10.02
CA ASP A 8 7.70 15.49 9.38
C ASP A 8 6.23 15.34 9.86
N ILE A 9 5.95 15.58 11.15
CA ILE A 9 4.57 15.57 11.67
C ILE A 9 3.71 16.65 11.01
N ALA A 10 4.30 17.82 10.72
CA ALA A 10 3.57 18.88 10.04
C ALA A 10 3.09 18.45 8.63
N TYR A 11 3.85 17.59 7.96
CA TYR A 11 3.45 17.03 6.66
C TYR A 11 2.26 16.07 6.73
N LEU A 12 1.94 15.50 7.89
CA LEU A 12 0.77 14.63 8.02
C LEU A 12 -0.56 15.36 7.74
N LYS A 13 -0.60 16.69 7.87
CA LYS A 13 -1.77 17.51 7.47
C LYS A 13 -2.01 17.45 5.95
N GLU A 14 -0.97 17.27 5.17
CA GLU A 14 -1.08 17.17 3.71
C GLU A 14 -1.81 15.90 3.26
N LEU A 15 -1.90 14.89 4.14
CA LEU A 15 -2.65 13.66 3.88
C LEU A 15 -4.16 13.89 3.74
N GLU A 16 -4.68 15.06 4.16
CA GLU A 16 -6.08 15.41 3.97
C GLU A 16 -6.45 15.58 2.49
N LYS A 17 -5.47 15.77 1.61
CA LYS A 17 -5.65 15.80 0.15
C LYS A 17 -6.02 14.44 -0.43
N ILE A 18 -5.75 13.36 0.30
CA ILE A 18 -6.08 11.99 -0.09
C ILE A 18 -7.49 11.69 0.38
N GLN A 19 -8.39 11.43 -0.57
CA GLN A 19 -9.79 11.11 -0.27
C GLN A 19 -9.97 9.61 -0.03
N LYS A 20 -9.53 8.77 -0.96
CA LYS A 20 -9.65 7.31 -0.94
C LYS A 20 -8.32 6.70 -1.36
N GLY A 21 -7.41 6.51 -0.41
CA GLY A 21 -6.05 6.06 -0.69
C GLY A 21 -5.95 4.55 -0.82
N ILE A 22 -5.25 4.06 -1.84
CA ILE A 22 -4.79 2.67 -1.97
C ILE A 22 -3.28 2.68 -2.01
N THR A 23 -2.64 2.03 -1.05
CA THR A 23 -1.18 2.02 -0.98
C THR A 23 -0.59 0.78 -1.67
N PHE A 24 0.35 1.04 -2.56
CA PHE A 24 1.12 0.04 -3.30
C PHE A 24 2.50 -0.11 -2.69
N PHE A 25 2.84 -1.33 -2.31
CA PHE A 25 4.17 -1.72 -1.86
C PHE A 25 4.79 -2.73 -2.81
N GLY A 26 6.11 -2.73 -2.90
CA GLY A 26 6.86 -3.68 -3.71
C GLY A 26 8.29 -3.26 -3.96
N SER A 27 9.02 -4.06 -4.73
CA SER A 27 10.43 -3.85 -5.02
C SER A 27 10.69 -2.56 -5.80
N ALA A 28 11.65 -1.76 -5.34
CA ALA A 28 12.20 -0.64 -6.09
C ALA A 28 13.17 -1.06 -7.24
N ARG A 29 13.52 -2.35 -7.31
CA ARG A 29 14.59 -2.86 -8.18
C ARG A 29 14.08 -3.57 -9.44
N LEU A 30 12.77 -3.83 -9.52
CA LEU A 30 12.17 -4.43 -10.71
C LEU A 30 12.18 -3.43 -11.85
N LYS A 31 12.49 -3.90 -13.06
CA LYS A 31 12.48 -3.07 -14.26
C LYS A 31 11.06 -2.89 -14.79
N GLU A 32 10.86 -1.89 -15.61
CA GLU A 32 9.53 -1.52 -16.16
C GLU A 32 8.89 -2.64 -17.00
N ASP A 33 9.70 -3.47 -17.66
CA ASP A 33 9.29 -4.62 -18.47
C ASP A 33 8.94 -5.87 -17.63
N ASN A 34 9.16 -5.83 -16.31
CA ASN A 34 8.80 -6.93 -15.43
C ASN A 34 7.27 -7.10 -15.33
N GLU A 35 6.80 -8.35 -15.36
CA GLU A 35 5.39 -8.69 -15.29
C GLU A 35 4.64 -8.04 -14.11
N TYR A 36 5.27 -7.95 -12.94
CA TYR A 36 4.68 -7.32 -11.76
C TYR A 36 4.58 -5.79 -11.89
N CYS A 37 5.52 -5.14 -12.57
CA CYS A 37 5.41 -3.72 -12.87
C CYS A 37 4.26 -3.44 -13.85
N ILE A 38 4.10 -4.30 -14.86
CA ILE A 38 2.98 -4.20 -15.81
C ILE A 38 1.65 -4.40 -15.10
N LEU A 39 1.54 -5.39 -14.21
CA LEU A 39 0.33 -5.63 -13.41
C LEU A 39 0.04 -4.48 -12.46
N ALA A 40 1.05 -3.95 -11.76
CA ALA A 40 0.90 -2.82 -10.84
C ALA A 40 0.38 -1.58 -11.57
N SER A 41 0.92 -1.27 -12.76
CA SER A 41 0.47 -0.16 -13.57
C SER A 41 -0.99 -0.32 -14.02
N LYS A 42 -1.37 -1.49 -14.52
CA LYS A 42 -2.75 -1.77 -14.96
C LYS A 42 -3.75 -1.68 -13.80
N LEU A 43 -3.41 -2.25 -12.65
CA LEU A 43 -4.26 -2.21 -11.47
C LEU A 43 -4.43 -0.78 -10.96
N ALA A 44 -3.33 -0.03 -10.87
CA ALA A 44 -3.34 1.35 -10.42
C ALA A 44 -4.17 2.26 -11.34
N GLN A 45 -4.09 2.08 -12.66
CA GLN A 45 -4.93 2.79 -13.62
C GLN A 45 -6.42 2.50 -13.38
N LYS A 46 -6.81 1.22 -13.34
CA LYS A 46 -8.20 0.82 -13.09
C LYS A 46 -8.74 1.39 -11.77
N LEU A 47 -7.95 1.34 -10.69
CA LEU A 47 -8.34 1.91 -9.39
C LEU A 47 -8.47 3.44 -9.45
N ALA A 48 -7.58 4.12 -10.16
CA ALA A 48 -7.67 5.57 -10.36
C ALA A 48 -8.91 5.97 -11.17
N ASP A 49 -9.28 5.17 -12.20
CA ASP A 49 -10.52 5.37 -12.96
C ASP A 49 -11.78 5.21 -12.09
N GLU A 50 -11.72 4.40 -11.04
CA GLU A 50 -12.78 4.21 -10.04
C GLU A 50 -12.77 5.28 -8.92
N GLY A 51 -11.90 6.27 -9.01
CA GLY A 51 -11.85 7.40 -8.07
C GLY A 51 -10.90 7.22 -6.88
N TYR A 52 -10.04 6.19 -6.87
CA TYR A 52 -9.06 5.99 -5.82
C TYR A 52 -7.75 6.74 -6.08
N SER A 53 -7.14 7.26 -5.01
CA SER A 53 -5.79 7.82 -5.04
C SER A 53 -4.76 6.71 -4.79
N ILE A 54 -3.74 6.65 -5.63
CA ILE A 54 -2.66 5.67 -5.52
C ILE A 54 -1.51 6.26 -4.73
N ILE A 55 -1.16 5.60 -3.65
CA ILE A 55 -0.08 5.98 -2.74
C ILE A 55 1.07 5.00 -2.91
N SER A 56 2.29 5.50 -2.96
CA SER A 56 3.50 4.68 -2.96
C SER A 56 4.63 5.31 -2.16
N GLY A 57 5.74 4.59 -2.02
CA GLY A 57 6.98 5.15 -1.47
C GLY A 57 7.69 6.15 -2.39
N GLY A 58 7.17 6.42 -3.59
CA GLY A 58 7.67 7.43 -4.52
C GLY A 58 8.98 7.07 -5.24
N GLY A 59 9.52 5.87 -5.06
CA GLY A 59 10.75 5.39 -5.72
C GLY A 59 10.50 4.71 -7.05
N GLY A 60 11.48 3.93 -7.52
CA GLY A 60 11.41 3.15 -8.77
C GLY A 60 10.63 1.84 -8.65
N GLY A 61 10.71 1.00 -9.67
CA GLY A 61 10.13 -0.33 -9.72
C GLY A 61 8.61 -0.35 -9.59
N ILE A 62 8.07 -1.14 -8.68
CA ILE A 62 6.62 -1.25 -8.44
C ILE A 62 6.00 0.10 -8.10
N MET A 63 6.67 0.93 -7.30
CA MET A 63 6.18 2.26 -6.91
C MET A 63 6.00 3.16 -8.13
N GLN A 64 7.02 3.22 -9.00
CA GLN A 64 6.98 3.97 -10.25
C GLN A 64 5.89 3.43 -11.18
N ALA A 65 5.77 2.12 -11.32
CA ALA A 65 4.76 1.49 -12.16
C ALA A 65 3.33 1.81 -11.69
N ALA A 66 3.08 1.78 -10.37
CA ALA A 66 1.79 2.15 -9.81
C ALA A 66 1.47 3.64 -10.03
N ASN A 67 2.42 4.53 -9.77
CA ASN A 67 2.25 5.97 -10.03
C ASN A 67 2.03 6.25 -11.53
N TYR A 68 2.80 5.62 -12.41
CA TYR A 68 2.59 5.71 -13.86
C TYR A 68 1.19 5.28 -14.26
N GLY A 69 0.72 4.12 -13.76
CA GLY A 69 -0.62 3.63 -14.03
C GLY A 69 -1.71 4.61 -13.58
N ALA A 70 -1.58 5.17 -12.38
CA ALA A 70 -2.50 6.20 -11.89
C ALA A 70 -2.56 7.41 -12.83
N MET A 71 -1.42 7.86 -13.35
CA MET A 71 -1.35 9.00 -14.27
C MET A 71 -1.95 8.72 -15.66
N GLN A 72 -2.19 7.46 -16.04
CA GLN A 72 -2.91 7.10 -17.27
C GLN A 72 -4.44 7.26 -17.14
N SER A 73 -4.97 7.39 -15.92
CA SER A 73 -6.37 7.66 -15.67
C SER A 73 -6.77 9.08 -16.12
N GLN A 74 -7.98 9.23 -16.69
CA GLN A 74 -8.56 10.51 -17.07
C GLN A 74 -9.38 11.16 -15.93
N ALA A 75 -9.41 10.56 -14.75
CA ALA A 75 -10.11 11.10 -13.61
C ALA A 75 -9.50 12.45 -13.16
N SER A 76 -10.34 13.35 -12.67
CA SER A 76 -9.97 14.73 -12.34
C SER A 76 -9.44 14.92 -10.92
N HIS A 77 -9.54 13.91 -10.05
CA HIS A 77 -9.01 13.98 -8.67
C HIS A 77 -7.49 13.80 -8.65
N LEU A 78 -6.84 14.18 -7.56
CA LEU A 78 -5.43 13.86 -7.31
C LEU A 78 -5.28 12.36 -7.11
N LYS A 79 -4.51 11.70 -7.98
CA LYS A 79 -4.48 10.24 -8.10
C LYS A 79 -3.12 9.60 -7.87
N SER A 80 -2.04 10.39 -7.81
CA SER A 80 -0.67 9.86 -7.70
C SER A 80 0.13 10.53 -6.59
N PHE A 81 0.37 9.80 -5.49
CA PHE A 81 1.06 10.27 -4.30
C PHE A 81 2.34 9.46 -4.04
N GLY A 82 3.43 10.17 -3.73
CA GLY A 82 4.69 9.57 -3.31
C GLY A 82 5.14 10.06 -1.93
N PHE A 83 5.45 9.13 -1.03
CA PHE A 83 6.00 9.43 0.29
C PHE A 83 7.42 8.89 0.38
N ASN A 84 8.36 9.72 -0.08
CA ASN A 84 9.78 9.40 -0.11
C ASN A 84 10.42 9.50 1.28
N ILE A 85 11.59 8.93 1.41
CA ILE A 85 12.47 9.06 2.58
C ILE A 85 13.82 9.63 2.14
N HIS A 86 14.35 10.54 2.93
CA HIS A 86 15.70 11.01 2.72
C HIS A 86 16.70 9.92 3.08
N LEU A 87 17.37 9.38 2.07
CA LEU A 87 18.39 8.34 2.23
C LEU A 87 19.79 8.95 2.21
N PRO A 88 20.79 8.30 2.85
CA PRO A 88 22.19 8.75 2.81
C PRO A 88 22.83 8.62 1.42
N PHE A 89 22.19 7.93 0.50
CA PHE A 89 22.55 7.83 -0.92
C PHE A 89 21.41 8.42 -1.76
N GLU A 90 21.76 8.97 -2.91
CA GLU A 90 20.82 9.67 -3.78
C GLU A 90 19.76 8.71 -4.32
N GLN A 91 18.50 8.97 -3.95
CA GLN A 91 17.34 8.30 -4.52
C GLN A 91 16.38 9.36 -5.03
N LYS A 92 16.27 9.44 -6.35
CA LYS A 92 15.35 10.37 -7.01
C LYS A 92 13.91 9.86 -6.89
N ALA A 93 12.97 10.77 -6.61
CA ALA A 93 11.55 10.50 -6.75
C ALA A 93 11.21 10.15 -8.21
N ASN A 94 10.24 9.26 -8.44
CA ASN A 94 9.82 8.95 -9.80
C ASN A 94 9.04 10.12 -10.42
N ASP A 95 9.04 10.19 -11.75
CA ASP A 95 8.52 11.33 -12.51
C ASP A 95 6.97 11.33 -12.66
N PHE A 96 6.27 10.35 -12.08
CA PHE A 96 4.80 10.15 -12.21
C PHE A 96 4.03 10.54 -10.96
N LEU A 97 4.57 11.42 -10.13
CA LEU A 97 3.95 11.88 -8.89
C LEU A 97 3.26 13.23 -9.12
N GLU A 98 1.96 13.32 -8.85
CA GLU A 98 1.26 14.60 -8.75
C GLU A 98 1.54 15.29 -7.42
N TYR A 99 1.77 14.50 -6.38
CA TYR A 99 2.10 15.00 -5.06
C TYR A 99 3.19 14.17 -4.40
N ASN A 100 4.25 14.83 -3.96
CA ASN A 100 5.41 14.19 -3.34
C ASN A 100 5.79 14.86 -2.04
N ILE A 101 6.00 14.04 -0.99
CA ILE A 101 6.61 14.46 0.28
C ILE A 101 7.83 13.61 0.54
N THR A 102 8.94 14.24 0.94
CA THR A 102 10.15 13.54 1.38
C THR A 102 10.32 13.69 2.87
N PHE A 103 10.15 12.61 3.61
CA PHE A 103 10.30 12.52 5.05
C PHE A 103 11.77 12.31 5.45
N LYS A 104 12.13 12.77 6.63
CA LYS A 104 13.45 12.53 7.28
C LYS A 104 13.37 11.38 8.30
N SER A 105 12.18 11.12 8.84
CA SER A 105 11.89 10.04 9.78
C SER A 105 11.20 8.88 9.09
N LEU A 106 11.82 7.69 9.12
CA LEU A 106 11.22 6.47 8.59
C LEU A 106 9.89 6.14 9.28
N ALA A 107 9.80 6.35 10.60
CA ALA A 107 8.59 6.06 11.36
C ALA A 107 7.41 6.94 10.93
N ILE A 108 7.62 8.25 10.75
CA ILE A 108 6.56 9.17 10.32
C ILE A 108 6.15 8.88 8.86
N ARG A 109 7.11 8.57 7.99
CA ARG A 109 6.83 8.15 6.61
C ARG A 109 5.93 6.91 6.58
N LYS A 110 6.22 5.88 7.39
CA LYS A 110 5.42 4.67 7.48
C LYS A 110 4.00 4.98 7.96
N MET A 111 3.83 5.87 8.94
CA MET A 111 2.51 6.37 9.35
C MET A 111 1.76 7.02 8.18
N ALA A 112 2.43 7.87 7.40
CA ALA A 112 1.83 8.54 6.25
C ALA A 112 1.34 7.54 5.18
N LEU A 113 2.13 6.50 4.89
CA LEU A 113 1.79 5.43 3.94
C LEU A 113 0.56 4.61 4.39
N ILE A 114 0.31 4.54 5.70
CA ILE A 114 -0.75 3.68 6.28
C ILE A 114 -2.02 4.47 6.59
N GLN A 115 -1.90 5.72 7.05
CA GLN A 115 -2.98 6.46 7.71
C GLN A 115 -4.24 6.62 6.82
N LYS A 116 -4.07 7.01 5.56
CA LYS A 116 -5.17 7.28 4.62
C LYS A 116 -5.50 6.12 3.68
N SER A 117 -4.91 4.96 3.92
CA SER A 117 -5.11 3.80 3.06
C SER A 117 -6.38 3.03 3.43
N LEU A 118 -7.25 2.84 2.47
CA LEU A 118 -8.44 1.98 2.52
C LEU A 118 -8.09 0.53 2.21
N ALA A 119 -7.03 0.30 1.45
CA ALA A 119 -6.49 -1.02 1.15
C ALA A 119 -4.99 -0.95 0.89
N PHE A 120 -4.33 -2.10 0.97
CA PHE A 120 -2.92 -2.29 0.67
C PHE A 120 -2.75 -3.36 -0.39
N VAL A 121 -2.03 -3.02 -1.46
CA VAL A 121 -1.69 -3.94 -2.55
C VAL A 121 -0.17 -4.13 -2.52
N ILE A 122 0.28 -5.36 -2.30
CA ILE A 122 1.67 -5.67 -2.01
C ILE A 122 2.22 -6.64 -3.05
N PHE A 123 3.10 -6.15 -3.89
CA PHE A 123 3.81 -6.88 -4.92
C PHE A 123 5.11 -7.49 -4.40
N PRO A 124 5.76 -8.41 -5.13
CA PRO A 124 7.05 -8.96 -4.77
C PRO A 124 8.08 -7.88 -4.44
N GLY A 125 8.78 -8.06 -3.32
CA GLY A 125 9.76 -7.10 -2.85
C GLY A 125 10.75 -7.67 -1.83
N GLY A 126 11.64 -6.81 -1.36
CA GLY A 126 12.66 -7.16 -0.38
C GLY A 126 12.25 -6.85 1.06
N PHE A 127 13.26 -6.68 1.92
CA PHE A 127 13.06 -6.45 3.36
C PHE A 127 12.16 -5.24 3.67
N GLY A 128 12.25 -4.13 2.92
CA GLY A 128 11.38 -2.97 3.13
C GLY A 128 9.91 -3.31 2.87
N THR A 129 9.63 -4.08 1.82
CA THR A 129 8.27 -4.53 1.49
C THR A 129 7.73 -5.51 2.54
N LEU A 130 8.56 -6.43 3.03
CA LEU A 130 8.19 -7.35 4.11
C LEU A 130 7.95 -6.61 5.44
N ASP A 131 8.78 -5.62 5.76
CA ASP A 131 8.62 -4.77 6.94
C ASP A 131 7.28 -4.03 6.90
N GLU A 132 6.92 -3.44 5.77
CA GLU A 132 5.63 -2.77 5.56
C GLU A 132 4.45 -3.76 5.63
N PHE A 133 4.58 -4.95 5.04
CA PHE A 133 3.56 -6.00 5.12
C PHE A 133 3.31 -6.44 6.56
N PHE A 134 4.36 -6.78 7.31
CA PHE A 134 4.20 -7.25 8.68
C PHE A 134 3.75 -6.15 9.64
N GLU A 135 4.14 -4.90 9.42
CA GLU A 135 3.59 -3.78 10.19
C GLU A 135 2.08 -3.67 10.03
N ILE A 136 1.58 -3.65 8.79
CA ILE A 136 0.14 -3.53 8.50
C ILE A 136 -0.61 -4.75 9.03
N LEU A 137 -0.05 -5.95 8.86
CA LEU A 137 -0.62 -7.19 9.37
C LEU A 137 -0.74 -7.15 10.90
N THR A 138 0.28 -6.65 11.60
CA THR A 138 0.29 -6.46 13.04
C THR A 138 -0.75 -5.42 13.48
N LEU A 139 -0.84 -4.28 12.80
CA LEU A 139 -1.86 -3.27 13.09
C LEU A 139 -3.28 -3.81 12.92
N LYS A 140 -3.49 -4.65 11.91
CA LYS A 140 -4.77 -5.33 11.69
C LYS A 140 -5.05 -6.38 12.77
N GLN A 141 -4.06 -7.18 13.17
CA GLN A 141 -4.16 -8.16 14.24
C GLN A 141 -4.54 -7.50 15.58
N LEU A 142 -3.91 -6.38 15.91
CA LEU A 142 -4.16 -5.61 17.13
C LEU A 142 -5.40 -4.71 17.06
N SER A 143 -6.14 -4.74 15.95
CA SER A 143 -7.34 -3.93 15.72
C SER A 143 -7.13 -2.41 15.69
N PHE A 144 -5.90 -1.94 15.50
CA PHE A 144 -5.61 -0.51 15.24
C PHE A 144 -6.03 -0.08 13.84
N LYS A 145 -5.98 -0.99 12.88
CA LYS A 145 -6.47 -0.79 11.51
C LYS A 145 -7.39 -1.94 11.12
N LYS A 146 -8.61 -1.92 11.68
CA LYS A 146 -9.60 -2.98 11.45
C LYS A 146 -10.03 -3.03 9.99
N ASP A 147 -10.30 -4.26 9.54
CA ASP A 147 -11.01 -4.54 8.27
C ASP A 147 -10.43 -3.94 6.98
N VAL A 148 -9.17 -3.53 6.96
CA VAL A 148 -8.50 -3.07 5.75
C VAL A 148 -8.06 -4.26 4.91
N PRO A 149 -8.42 -4.36 3.61
CA PRO A 149 -7.89 -5.37 2.72
C PRO A 149 -6.36 -5.26 2.62
N ILE A 150 -5.68 -6.40 2.81
CA ILE A 150 -4.26 -6.57 2.54
C ILE A 150 -4.17 -7.64 1.45
N ILE A 151 -3.74 -7.26 0.26
CA ILE A 151 -3.77 -8.11 -0.92
C ILE A 151 -2.35 -8.27 -1.44
N LEU A 152 -1.87 -9.51 -1.43
CA LEU A 152 -0.56 -9.90 -1.95
C LEU A 152 -0.72 -10.30 -3.40
N VAL A 153 -0.02 -9.63 -4.31
CA VAL A 153 -0.02 -9.92 -5.75
C VAL A 153 1.27 -10.62 -6.12
N GLY A 154 1.17 -11.71 -6.86
CA GLY A 154 2.29 -12.59 -7.18
C GLY A 154 2.26 -13.89 -6.38
N GLN A 155 1.23 -14.70 -6.59
CA GLN A 155 1.01 -15.96 -5.84
C GLN A 155 2.27 -16.81 -5.72
N LYS A 156 3.00 -17.00 -6.82
CA LYS A 156 4.24 -17.80 -6.83
C LYS A 156 5.31 -17.24 -5.87
N PHE A 157 5.39 -15.94 -5.71
CA PHE A 157 6.35 -15.30 -4.80
C PHE A 157 5.91 -15.41 -3.33
N TRP A 158 4.61 -15.23 -3.06
CA TRP A 158 4.10 -15.17 -1.70
C TRP A 158 3.76 -16.53 -1.09
N GLN A 159 3.54 -17.57 -1.91
CA GLN A 159 3.17 -18.89 -1.44
C GLN A 159 4.13 -19.47 -0.37
N PRO A 160 5.48 -19.39 -0.49
CA PRO A 160 6.38 -19.90 0.55
C PRO A 160 6.22 -19.18 1.89
N LEU A 161 5.94 -17.86 1.88
CA LEU A 161 5.69 -17.09 3.09
C LEU A 161 4.35 -17.44 3.71
N ASP A 162 3.30 -17.59 2.91
CA ASP A 162 1.98 -18.02 3.33
C ASP A 162 2.03 -19.42 3.98
N GLU A 163 2.77 -20.34 3.37
CA GLU A 163 3.02 -21.67 3.94
C GLU A 163 3.76 -21.59 5.28
N PHE A 164 4.81 -20.77 5.38
CA PHE A 164 5.52 -20.56 6.65
C PHE A 164 4.59 -20.01 7.74
N ILE A 165 3.73 -19.05 7.42
CA ILE A 165 2.76 -18.50 8.37
C ILE A 165 1.80 -19.60 8.87
N LYS A 166 1.27 -20.42 7.95
CA LYS A 166 0.28 -21.46 8.25
C LYS A 166 0.88 -22.68 8.97
N THR A 167 2.06 -23.13 8.56
CA THR A 167 2.67 -24.35 9.10
C THR A 167 3.61 -24.08 10.28
N SER A 168 4.26 -22.93 10.35
CA SER A 168 5.21 -22.65 11.42
C SER A 168 4.63 -21.72 12.49
N LEU A 169 4.11 -20.55 12.12
CA LEU A 169 3.64 -19.60 13.12
C LEU A 169 2.34 -20.05 13.79
N LEU A 170 1.40 -20.56 12.99
CA LEU A 170 0.09 -21.01 13.51
C LEU A 170 0.22 -22.31 14.32
N GLU A 171 0.97 -23.30 13.82
CA GLU A 171 1.14 -24.58 14.53
C GLU A 171 1.93 -24.44 15.83
N LEU A 172 2.93 -23.53 15.88
CA LEU A 172 3.65 -23.20 17.10
C LEU A 172 2.84 -22.32 18.07
N GLY A 173 1.67 -21.82 17.64
CA GLY A 173 0.84 -20.94 18.46
C GLY A 173 1.43 -19.55 18.69
N THR A 174 2.36 -19.09 17.81
CA THR A 174 2.91 -17.73 17.86
C THR A 174 1.98 -16.67 17.26
N ILE A 175 0.96 -17.13 16.53
CA ILE A 175 -0.19 -16.35 16.08
C ILE A 175 -1.48 -17.09 16.45
N SER A 176 -2.59 -16.36 16.52
CA SER A 176 -3.91 -16.94 16.83
C SER A 176 -4.57 -17.53 15.58
N LYS A 177 -5.49 -18.47 15.77
CA LYS A 177 -6.34 -18.98 14.69
C LYS A 177 -7.11 -17.83 14.03
N ASN A 178 -7.17 -17.82 12.72
CA ASN A 178 -7.70 -16.80 11.82
C ASN A 178 -6.78 -15.58 11.60
N ASP A 179 -5.59 -15.49 12.21
CA ASP A 179 -4.63 -14.47 11.87
C ASP A 179 -4.06 -14.69 10.46
N GLU A 180 -3.97 -15.95 10.02
CA GLU A 180 -3.60 -16.36 8.66
C GLU A 180 -4.61 -15.95 7.58
N LEU A 181 -5.82 -15.53 7.99
CA LEU A 181 -6.88 -15.05 7.10
C LEU A 181 -6.91 -13.51 6.99
N LYS A 182 -6.01 -12.80 7.63
CA LYS A 182 -6.01 -11.33 7.65
C LYS A 182 -5.49 -10.68 6.36
N TYR A 183 -4.98 -11.48 5.43
CA TYR A 183 -4.57 -11.07 4.09
C TYR A 183 -5.11 -12.05 3.05
N SER A 184 -5.11 -11.64 1.79
CA SER A 184 -5.49 -12.46 0.64
C SER A 184 -4.35 -12.48 -0.37
N ILE A 185 -4.26 -13.54 -1.16
CA ILE A 185 -3.32 -13.65 -2.29
C ILE A 185 -4.15 -13.77 -3.56
N SER A 186 -3.97 -12.85 -4.51
CA SER A 186 -4.66 -12.91 -5.80
C SER A 186 -3.84 -12.21 -6.88
N ASP A 187 -3.82 -12.80 -8.08
CA ASP A 187 -3.24 -12.22 -9.30
C ASP A 187 -4.34 -11.72 -10.27
N ASP A 188 -5.62 -11.90 -9.90
CA ASP A 188 -6.75 -11.43 -10.69
C ASP A 188 -7.11 -9.98 -10.34
N LEU A 189 -6.89 -9.06 -11.28
CA LEU A 189 -7.10 -7.64 -11.09
C LEU A 189 -8.56 -7.28 -10.79
N ASP A 190 -9.51 -7.97 -11.39
CA ASP A 190 -10.93 -7.67 -11.22
C ASP A 190 -11.42 -8.19 -9.86
N GLU A 191 -10.88 -9.31 -9.38
CA GLU A 191 -11.08 -9.79 -8.00
C GLU A 191 -10.52 -8.80 -6.98
N ILE A 192 -9.29 -8.31 -7.17
CA ILE A 192 -8.65 -7.32 -6.31
C ILE A 192 -9.50 -6.04 -6.21
N ILE A 193 -9.95 -5.51 -7.34
CA ILE A 193 -10.79 -4.31 -7.38
C ILE A 193 -12.11 -4.55 -6.64
N ARG A 194 -12.74 -5.71 -6.83
CA ARG A 194 -13.97 -6.08 -6.13
C ARG A 194 -13.78 -6.09 -4.61
N MET A 195 -12.73 -6.75 -4.11
CA MET A 195 -12.41 -6.78 -2.67
C MET A 195 -12.25 -5.38 -2.06
N ILE A 196 -11.62 -4.45 -2.81
CA ILE A 196 -11.41 -3.08 -2.38
C ILE A 196 -12.74 -2.32 -2.35
N LYS A 197 -13.57 -2.44 -3.40
CA LYS A 197 -14.87 -1.75 -3.51
C LYS A 197 -15.87 -2.21 -2.45
N GLU A 198 -16.01 -3.51 -2.24
CA GLU A 198 -16.87 -4.08 -1.20
C GLU A 198 -16.53 -3.52 0.19
N LYS A 199 -15.25 -3.25 0.43
CA LYS A 199 -14.82 -2.68 1.70
C LYS A 199 -15.12 -1.18 1.81
N ASP A 200 -14.93 -0.43 0.76
CA ASP A 200 -15.23 1.01 0.71
C ASP A 200 -16.72 1.25 0.95
N GLU A 201 -17.61 0.49 0.28
CA GLU A 201 -19.05 0.56 0.45
C GLU A 201 -19.50 0.25 1.87
N ASN A 202 -18.97 -0.80 2.49
CA ASN A 202 -19.27 -1.17 3.88
C ASN A 202 -18.79 -0.11 4.90
N SER A 203 -17.72 0.63 4.59
CA SER A 203 -17.23 1.71 5.45
C SER A 203 -18.17 2.91 5.42
N CYS A 204 -18.71 3.27 4.26
CA CYS A 204 -19.71 4.33 4.12
C CYS A 204 -21.00 4.03 4.90
N CYS A 205 -21.48 2.79 4.89
CA CYS A 205 -22.69 2.39 5.61
C CYS A 205 -22.53 2.53 7.14
N ASN A 206 -21.33 2.31 7.68
CA ASN A 206 -21.09 2.40 9.12
C ASN A 206 -20.95 3.85 9.64
N GLU A 207 -20.50 4.79 8.81
CA GLU A 207 -20.37 6.21 9.18
C GLU A 207 -21.71 6.96 9.12
N TRP A 208 -22.67 6.56 8.30
CA TRP A 208 -23.96 7.25 8.09
C TRP A 208 -25.18 6.50 8.61
N GLY A 209 -24.99 5.40 9.34
CA GLY A 209 -26.11 4.75 10.02
C GLY A 209 -27.26 4.33 9.08
N CYS A 210 -26.96 3.58 8.03
CA CYS A 210 -27.99 2.93 7.22
C CYS A 210 -28.73 1.87 8.11
N ARG A 211 -29.82 2.30 8.73
CA ARG A 211 -30.85 1.44 9.36
C ARG A 211 -31.96 1.20 8.36
#